data_32b27ad1118b1154df475d0dd1b3bc39
#
_entry.id   32b27ad1118b1154df475d0dd1b3bc39
#
_cell.length_a   1.000
_cell.length_b   1.000
_cell.length_c   1.000
_cell.angle_alpha   90.00
_cell.angle_beta   90.00
_cell.angle_gamma   90.00
#
_symmetry.space_group_name_H-M   'P 1'
#
loop_
_entity.id
_entity.type
_entity.pdbx_description
1 polymer ?
#
loop_
_entity_poly.entity_id
_entity_poly.type
_entity_poly.pdbx_seq_one_letter_code
_entity_poly.pdbx_strand_id
1 'polypeptide(L)'
;TPLYSSAASDVYKRQIENLADISPKQFDYIIIDEVHRSGAESYRRIIDHFRPDFLLGLTATPERTDGFNVYELFDHNVPFEIRLGDALESRMLVPFDYYGVSDYESMNGYTISDDSTVAEKVARERVEHLVRVLEDYSFPNGTKGLIFCSSNKEAARLSQELNQYTLYGKPLRTVSLSGADSIQHREDTVEKLQAGELDFIITVDIFNEGIDIPDVNVIMMLRSTQSSIIFTQQLGRGLRKAKSKETLRVIDVIGNYSNNYLIPIALTGDRSGDPDSARETVRRSRTHPVAGSSTISFDEVTTQRILESLKRANLIDKRKCKEAILNLEYRLGQLPRLIDFETHESINPYLMASKYKNYWSLLHSLKFVDACPSEKERGFLTMLSAILLSGKRPQELLLLKTLCEQGSIPVQTFADSLAAQGLDHSEACLNTIERVLNLQWLSLIHI
;
A
#
# COMPACT_ATOMS: atom_id res chain seq x y z
N THR A 1 -7.36 9.63 -33.93
CA THR A 1 -8.59 9.04 -34.46
C THR A 1 -8.60 7.57 -34.05
N PRO A 2 -9.46 7.13 -33.16
CA PRO A 2 -9.55 5.72 -32.86
C PRO A 2 -10.24 5.05 -34.05
N LEU A 3 -9.51 4.16 -34.68
CA LEU A 3 -10.08 3.18 -35.59
C LEU A 3 -10.81 2.13 -34.73
N TYR A 4 -12.04 2.44 -34.38
CA TYR A 4 -12.93 1.41 -33.86
C TYR A 4 -13.26 0.49 -35.01
N SER A 5 -12.74 -0.72 -35.01
CA SER A 5 -13.29 -1.74 -35.89
C SER A 5 -14.74 -1.99 -35.47
N SER A 6 -15.65 -2.10 -36.43
CA SER A 6 -17.06 -2.43 -36.17
C SER A 6 -17.23 -3.71 -35.34
N ALA A 7 -16.26 -4.61 -35.38
CA ALA A 7 -16.20 -5.82 -34.56
C ALA A 7 -15.99 -5.56 -33.07
N ALA A 8 -15.20 -4.55 -32.68
CA ALA A 8 -14.98 -4.23 -31.25
C ALA A 8 -16.23 -3.61 -30.60
N SER A 9 -17.06 -2.87 -31.36
CA SER A 9 -18.32 -2.30 -30.84
C SER A 9 -19.40 -3.37 -30.62
N ASP A 10 -19.37 -4.50 -31.32
CA ASP A 10 -20.31 -5.61 -31.12
C ASP A 10 -20.07 -6.38 -29.81
N VAL A 11 -18.83 -6.50 -29.37
CA VAL A 11 -18.47 -7.16 -28.10
C VAL A 11 -18.97 -6.35 -26.88
N TYR A 12 -18.99 -5.03 -26.96
CA TYR A 12 -19.49 -4.14 -25.89
C TYR A 12 -20.98 -4.37 -25.53
N LYS A 13 -21.76 -4.97 -26.38
CA LYS A 13 -23.20 -5.15 -26.20
C LYS A 13 -23.61 -6.58 -25.84
N ARG A 14 -22.67 -7.54 -25.79
CA ARG A 14 -23.01 -8.92 -25.45
C ARG A 14 -23.01 -9.07 -23.93
N GLN A 15 -24.22 -9.17 -23.39
CA GLN A 15 -24.41 -9.42 -21.97
C GLN A 15 -24.09 -10.89 -21.64
N ILE A 16 -23.72 -11.18 -20.39
CA ILE A 16 -23.43 -12.53 -19.86
C ILE A 16 -24.60 -13.51 -20.11
N GLU A 17 -25.81 -13.02 -20.23
CA GLU A 17 -27.02 -13.79 -20.52
C GLU A 17 -26.94 -14.56 -21.84
N ASN A 18 -26.16 -14.08 -22.79
CA ASN A 18 -25.98 -14.64 -24.11
C ASN A 18 -24.69 -15.48 -24.29
N LEU A 19 -24.04 -15.87 -23.19
CA LEU A 19 -22.80 -16.65 -23.23
C LEU A 19 -22.96 -17.98 -23.96
N ALA A 20 -24.13 -18.64 -23.85
CA ALA A 20 -24.43 -19.92 -24.49
C ALA A 20 -24.41 -19.84 -26.02
N ASP A 21 -24.63 -18.66 -26.60
CA ASP A 21 -24.63 -18.42 -28.04
C ASP A 21 -23.22 -18.18 -28.60
N ILE A 22 -22.21 -18.13 -27.74
CA ILE A 22 -20.83 -17.86 -28.12
C ILE A 22 -20.01 -19.14 -27.95
N SER A 23 -19.28 -19.52 -29.01
CA SER A 23 -18.42 -20.71 -28.93
C SER A 23 -17.33 -20.54 -27.84
N PRO A 24 -17.10 -21.56 -27.00
CA PRO A 24 -16.00 -21.53 -26.01
C PRO A 24 -14.61 -21.27 -26.60
N LYS A 25 -14.41 -21.59 -27.88
CA LYS A 25 -13.14 -21.38 -28.62
C LYS A 25 -13.20 -20.20 -29.58
N GLN A 26 -14.11 -19.24 -29.35
CA GLN A 26 -14.21 -18.07 -30.22
C GLN A 26 -13.07 -17.09 -30.08
N PHE A 27 -12.40 -17.05 -28.90
CA PHE A 27 -11.33 -16.16 -28.62
C PHE A 27 -10.06 -16.92 -28.27
N ASP A 28 -8.97 -16.64 -28.99
CA ASP A 28 -7.64 -17.20 -28.73
C ASP A 28 -6.97 -16.47 -27.56
N TYR A 29 -7.29 -15.18 -27.39
CA TYR A 29 -6.73 -14.31 -26.34
C TYR A 29 -7.84 -13.70 -25.51
N ILE A 30 -7.73 -13.80 -24.18
CA ILE A 30 -8.61 -13.11 -23.26
C ILE A 30 -7.74 -12.27 -22.32
N ILE A 31 -8.07 -10.98 -22.23
CA ILE A 31 -7.45 -10.05 -21.29
C ILE A 31 -8.52 -9.57 -20.32
N ILE A 32 -8.28 -9.77 -19.03
CA ILE A 32 -9.19 -9.35 -17.96
C ILE A 32 -8.56 -8.16 -17.26
N ASP A 33 -9.13 -6.97 -17.44
CA ASP A 33 -8.77 -5.79 -16.69
C ASP A 33 -9.47 -5.80 -15.33
N GLU A 34 -8.83 -5.22 -14.31
CA GLU A 34 -9.28 -5.26 -12.91
C GLU A 34 -9.60 -6.68 -12.43
N VAL A 35 -8.71 -7.61 -12.75
CA VAL A 35 -8.93 -9.06 -12.51
C VAL A 35 -9.15 -9.41 -11.04
N HIS A 36 -8.77 -8.53 -10.11
CA HIS A 36 -9.12 -8.68 -8.70
C HIS A 36 -10.64 -8.80 -8.46
N ARG A 37 -11.49 -8.37 -9.40
CA ARG A 37 -12.95 -8.54 -9.35
C ARG A 37 -13.44 -9.90 -9.86
N SER A 38 -12.56 -10.73 -10.41
CA SER A 38 -12.92 -12.00 -11.02
C SER A 38 -13.49 -13.05 -10.04
N GLY A 39 -13.45 -12.78 -8.74
CA GLY A 39 -14.17 -13.55 -7.72
C GLY A 39 -15.70 -13.44 -7.82
N ALA A 40 -16.25 -12.42 -8.49
CA ALA A 40 -17.68 -12.30 -8.71
C ALA A 40 -18.20 -13.41 -9.65
N GLU A 41 -19.41 -13.90 -9.39
CA GLU A 41 -20.04 -14.99 -10.15
C GLU A 41 -20.07 -14.72 -11.66
N SER A 42 -20.29 -13.48 -12.06
CA SER A 42 -20.31 -13.07 -13.47
C SER A 42 -18.99 -13.31 -14.19
N TYR A 43 -17.86 -13.00 -13.54
CA TYR A 43 -16.53 -13.23 -14.10
C TYR A 43 -16.21 -14.74 -14.17
N ARG A 44 -16.54 -15.49 -13.12
CA ARG A 44 -16.34 -16.95 -13.10
C ARG A 44 -17.07 -17.63 -14.25
N ARG A 45 -18.32 -17.27 -14.50
CA ARG A 45 -19.10 -17.80 -15.62
C ARG A 45 -18.43 -17.54 -16.98
N ILE A 46 -17.80 -16.39 -17.16
CA ILE A 46 -17.05 -16.07 -18.39
C ILE A 46 -15.78 -16.91 -18.47
N ILE A 47 -14.98 -16.95 -17.40
CA ILE A 47 -13.71 -17.68 -17.38
C ILE A 47 -13.95 -19.19 -17.55
N ASP A 48 -14.99 -19.76 -16.94
CA ASP A 48 -15.32 -21.18 -17.03
C ASP A 48 -15.87 -21.55 -18.40
N HIS A 49 -16.51 -20.61 -19.12
CA HIS A 49 -17.07 -20.85 -20.43
C HIS A 49 -16.01 -20.86 -21.53
N PHE A 50 -15.12 -19.89 -21.57
CA PHE A 50 -14.13 -19.74 -22.61
C PHE A 50 -12.87 -20.57 -22.33
N ARG A 51 -12.22 -21.02 -23.42
CA ARG A 51 -10.96 -21.78 -23.37
C ARG A 51 -9.96 -21.14 -24.33
N PRO A 52 -9.40 -19.97 -23.94
CA PRO A 52 -8.43 -19.28 -24.78
C PRO A 52 -7.07 -20.01 -24.76
N ASP A 53 -6.27 -19.79 -25.81
CA ASP A 53 -4.88 -20.22 -25.83
C ASP A 53 -4.00 -19.36 -24.90
N PHE A 54 -4.43 -18.11 -24.61
CA PHE A 54 -3.75 -17.19 -23.73
C PHE A 54 -4.74 -16.40 -22.87
N LEU A 55 -4.54 -16.45 -21.56
CA LEU A 55 -5.31 -15.70 -20.58
C LEU A 55 -4.38 -14.75 -19.81
N LEU A 56 -4.69 -13.45 -19.81
CA LEU A 56 -3.96 -12.42 -19.09
C LEU A 56 -4.87 -11.67 -18.11
N GLY A 57 -4.45 -11.55 -16.88
CA GLY A 57 -5.07 -10.69 -15.87
C GLY A 57 -4.23 -9.44 -15.58
N LEU A 58 -4.88 -8.29 -15.53
CA LEU A 58 -4.28 -7.02 -15.15
C LEU A 58 -4.97 -6.50 -13.88
N THR A 59 -4.21 -6.05 -12.90
CA THR A 59 -4.75 -5.41 -11.71
C THR A 59 -3.70 -4.54 -11.02
N ALA A 60 -4.13 -3.45 -10.44
CA ALA A 60 -3.29 -2.62 -9.55
C ALA A 60 -3.31 -3.14 -8.10
N THR A 61 -4.23 -4.02 -7.74
CA THR A 61 -4.48 -4.46 -6.36
C THR A 61 -4.79 -5.96 -6.32
N PRO A 62 -3.78 -6.82 -6.50
CA PRO A 62 -3.99 -8.27 -6.49
C PRO A 62 -4.31 -8.80 -5.08
N GLU A 63 -3.86 -8.11 -4.03
CA GLU A 63 -4.13 -8.48 -2.65
C GLU A 63 -5.58 -8.13 -2.27
N ARG A 64 -6.37 -9.13 -1.94
CA ARG A 64 -7.79 -8.99 -1.55
C ARG A 64 -8.02 -9.34 -0.10
N THR A 65 -9.01 -8.68 0.49
CA THR A 65 -9.46 -8.94 1.86
C THR A 65 -10.64 -9.90 1.97
N ASP A 66 -11.25 -10.27 0.82
CA ASP A 66 -12.44 -11.15 0.75
C ASP A 66 -12.12 -12.64 0.61
N GLY A 67 -10.84 -13.01 0.59
CA GLY A 67 -10.39 -14.39 0.56
C GLY A 67 -10.41 -15.06 -0.82
N PHE A 68 -10.70 -14.32 -1.90
CA PHE A 68 -10.59 -14.87 -3.25
C PHE A 68 -9.14 -14.85 -3.74
N ASN A 69 -8.65 -16.02 -4.21
CA ASN A 69 -7.30 -16.18 -4.75
C ASN A 69 -7.28 -15.91 -6.25
N VAL A 70 -6.93 -14.70 -6.65
CA VAL A 70 -6.84 -14.33 -8.08
C VAL A 70 -5.67 -15.02 -8.77
N TYR A 71 -4.59 -15.33 -8.08
CA TYR A 71 -3.41 -15.98 -8.68
C TYR A 71 -3.67 -17.40 -9.15
N GLU A 72 -4.59 -18.12 -8.51
CA GLU A 72 -4.99 -19.47 -8.89
C GLU A 72 -5.57 -19.52 -10.32
N LEU A 73 -6.24 -18.46 -10.77
CA LEU A 73 -6.77 -18.37 -12.14
C LEU A 73 -5.66 -18.35 -13.22
N PHE A 74 -4.43 -18.08 -12.83
CA PHE A 74 -3.26 -17.93 -13.70
C PHE A 74 -2.13 -18.89 -13.31
N ASP A 75 -2.45 -20.00 -12.64
CA ASP A 75 -1.49 -21.02 -12.17
C ASP A 75 -0.34 -20.39 -11.35
N HIS A 76 -0.64 -19.36 -10.55
CA HIS A 76 0.31 -18.57 -9.75
C HIS A 76 1.42 -17.90 -10.58
N ASN A 77 1.21 -17.75 -11.89
CA ASN A 77 2.18 -17.11 -12.78
C ASN A 77 2.02 -15.59 -12.74
N VAL A 78 3.04 -14.89 -12.27
CA VAL A 78 3.12 -13.43 -12.24
C VAL A 78 4.31 -13.01 -13.11
N PRO A 79 4.11 -12.83 -14.42
CA PRO A 79 5.19 -12.54 -15.35
C PRO A 79 5.79 -11.14 -15.17
N PHE A 80 5.01 -10.22 -14.65
CA PHE A 80 5.43 -8.84 -14.48
C PHE A 80 4.73 -8.18 -13.29
N GLU A 81 5.50 -7.49 -12.47
CA GLU A 81 5.02 -6.65 -11.39
C GLU A 81 5.78 -5.32 -11.44
N ILE A 82 5.05 -4.21 -11.32
CA ILE A 82 5.64 -2.88 -11.20
C ILE A 82 4.97 -2.15 -10.03
N ARG A 83 5.76 -1.70 -9.09
CA ARG A 83 5.28 -0.95 -7.94
C ARG A 83 5.32 0.56 -8.22
N LEU A 84 4.64 1.33 -7.35
CA LEU A 84 4.57 2.79 -7.49
C LEU A 84 5.96 3.42 -7.60
N GLY A 85 6.92 3.00 -6.78
CA GLY A 85 8.30 3.47 -6.81
C GLY A 85 8.97 3.24 -8.17
N ASP A 86 8.90 1.99 -8.68
CA ASP A 86 9.49 1.61 -9.96
C ASP A 86 8.85 2.36 -11.14
N ALA A 87 7.52 2.56 -11.09
CA ALA A 87 6.78 3.29 -12.11
C ALA A 87 7.16 4.78 -12.15
N LEU A 88 7.44 5.38 -10.99
CA LEU A 88 7.94 6.75 -10.88
C LEU A 88 9.38 6.87 -11.37
N GLU A 89 10.27 5.98 -10.96
CA GLU A 89 11.68 5.95 -11.39
C GLU A 89 11.81 5.72 -12.88
N SER A 90 11.01 4.82 -13.44
CA SER A 90 10.93 4.55 -14.89
C SER A 90 10.18 5.64 -15.65
N ARG A 91 9.77 6.71 -14.99
CA ARG A 91 9.01 7.82 -15.59
C ARG A 91 7.76 7.37 -16.33
N MET A 92 7.12 6.31 -15.90
CA MET A 92 5.80 5.90 -16.41
C MET A 92 4.69 6.80 -15.90
N LEU A 93 4.90 7.38 -14.71
CA LEU A 93 4.00 8.31 -14.04
C LEU A 93 4.65 9.69 -13.95
N VAL A 94 3.84 10.74 -13.67
CA VAL A 94 4.38 12.05 -13.31
C VAL A 94 4.86 12.04 -11.86
N PRO A 95 5.92 12.78 -11.50
CA PRO A 95 6.31 12.94 -10.12
C PRO A 95 5.21 13.66 -9.32
N PHE A 96 5.27 13.54 -8.00
CA PHE A 96 4.36 14.25 -7.11
C PHE A 96 5.10 15.02 -6.02
N ASP A 97 4.45 16.09 -5.56
CA ASP A 97 4.82 16.81 -4.35
C ASP A 97 3.72 16.58 -3.31
N TYR A 98 4.05 15.86 -2.25
CA TYR A 98 3.15 15.59 -1.14
C TYR A 98 3.39 16.57 0.00
N TYR A 99 2.32 17.22 0.43
CA TYR A 99 2.27 18.16 1.53
C TYR A 99 1.32 17.64 2.62
N GLY A 100 1.89 17.12 3.72
CA GLY A 100 1.12 16.81 4.91
C GLY A 100 1.03 18.07 5.77
N VAL A 101 -0.16 18.66 5.84
CA VAL A 101 -0.43 19.91 6.54
C VAL A 101 -1.40 19.69 7.69
N SER A 102 -1.20 20.41 8.80
CA SER A 102 -2.10 20.31 9.94
C SER A 102 -3.49 20.87 9.62
N ASP A 103 -4.54 20.14 10.02
CA ASP A 103 -5.91 20.67 9.96
C ASP A 103 -6.10 21.79 10.98
N TYR A 104 -7.13 22.62 10.76
CA TYR A 104 -7.51 23.71 11.65
C TYR A 104 -7.55 23.26 13.11
N GLU A 105 -6.94 24.03 13.97
CA GLU A 105 -6.99 23.86 15.41
C GLU A 105 -7.62 25.10 16.06
N SER A 106 -8.68 24.89 16.82
CA SER A 106 -9.36 25.97 17.54
C SER A 106 -8.53 26.47 18.73
N MET A 107 -8.87 27.62 19.27
CA MET A 107 -8.20 28.22 20.44
C MET A 107 -8.21 27.28 21.67
N ASN A 108 -9.15 26.34 21.74
CA ASN A 108 -9.27 25.36 22.82
C ASN A 108 -8.50 24.04 22.51
N GLY A 109 -7.66 24.03 21.45
CA GLY A 109 -6.91 22.84 21.03
C GLY A 109 -7.74 21.74 20.37
N TYR A 110 -9.01 22.03 20.00
CA TYR A 110 -9.83 21.09 19.26
C TYR A 110 -9.45 21.10 17.77
N THR A 111 -9.24 19.94 17.21
CA THR A 111 -9.05 19.72 15.77
C THR A 111 -9.91 18.54 15.31
N ILE A 112 -10.10 18.43 14.00
CA ILE A 112 -10.90 17.36 13.38
C ILE A 112 -10.31 15.98 13.71
N SER A 113 -11.21 15.05 14.00
CA SER A 113 -10.89 13.65 14.29
C SER A 113 -11.82 12.69 13.52
N ASP A 114 -11.63 11.39 13.69
CA ASP A 114 -12.50 10.38 13.09
C ASP A 114 -13.97 10.53 13.51
N ASP A 115 -14.23 10.99 14.74
CA ASP A 115 -15.58 11.14 15.32
C ASP A 115 -16.22 12.51 15.06
N SER A 116 -15.54 13.43 14.38
CA SER A 116 -16.05 14.78 14.15
C SER A 116 -17.30 14.78 13.25
N THR A 117 -18.26 15.61 13.63
CA THR A 117 -19.51 15.79 12.88
C THR A 117 -19.32 16.54 11.56
N VAL A 118 -20.28 16.42 10.64
CA VAL A 118 -20.25 17.16 9.38
C VAL A 118 -20.27 18.69 9.62
N ALA A 119 -20.99 19.16 10.65
CA ALA A 119 -21.03 20.59 10.98
C ALA A 119 -19.65 21.12 11.40
N GLU A 120 -18.89 20.35 12.18
CA GLU A 120 -17.51 20.70 12.56
C GLU A 120 -16.57 20.65 11.37
N LYS A 121 -16.73 19.68 10.47
CA LYS A 121 -15.90 19.51 9.25
C LYS A 121 -16.10 20.63 8.23
N VAL A 122 -17.24 21.31 8.25
CA VAL A 122 -17.56 22.45 7.37
C VAL A 122 -17.73 23.76 8.14
N ALA A 123 -17.22 23.86 9.36
CA ALA A 123 -17.20 25.10 10.11
C ALA A 123 -16.43 26.18 9.37
N ARG A 124 -16.90 27.43 9.46
CA ARG A 124 -16.36 28.56 8.69
C ARG A 124 -14.87 28.73 8.85
N GLU A 125 -14.37 28.69 10.07
CA GLU A 125 -12.96 28.86 10.39
C GLU A 125 -12.08 27.78 9.75
N ARG A 126 -12.61 26.54 9.70
CA ARG A 126 -11.92 25.45 9.02
C ARG A 126 -11.94 25.63 7.50
N VAL A 127 -13.08 26.05 6.92
CA VAL A 127 -13.16 26.31 5.48
C VAL A 127 -12.19 27.43 5.08
N GLU A 128 -12.10 28.51 5.87
CA GLU A 128 -11.13 29.59 5.66
C GLU A 128 -9.67 29.08 5.76
N HIS A 129 -9.41 28.13 6.65
CA HIS A 129 -8.11 27.47 6.72
C HIS A 129 -7.83 26.61 5.47
N LEU A 130 -8.79 25.83 4.99
CA LEU A 130 -8.65 25.01 3.79
C LEU A 130 -8.41 25.87 2.53
N VAL A 131 -9.05 27.02 2.42
CA VAL A 131 -8.79 27.96 1.32
C VAL A 131 -7.36 28.47 1.35
N ARG A 132 -6.84 28.85 2.54
CA ARG A 132 -5.43 29.25 2.69
C ARG A 132 -4.47 28.12 2.32
N VAL A 133 -4.75 26.90 2.76
CA VAL A 133 -3.96 25.70 2.39
C VAL A 133 -3.98 25.50 0.86
N LEU A 134 -5.13 25.70 0.21
CA LEU A 134 -5.18 25.65 -1.26
C LEU A 134 -4.36 26.78 -1.91
N GLU A 135 -4.37 27.99 -1.35
CA GLU A 135 -3.54 29.09 -1.86
C GLU A 135 -2.04 28.82 -1.70
N ASP A 136 -1.63 28.22 -0.58
CA ASP A 136 -0.22 27.93 -0.31
C ASP A 136 0.32 26.80 -1.19
N TYR A 137 -0.50 25.79 -1.49
CA TYR A 137 0.00 24.52 -2.06
C TYR A 137 -0.58 24.17 -3.44
N SER A 138 -1.66 24.82 -3.94
CA SER A 138 -2.14 24.57 -5.29
C SER A 138 -1.48 25.50 -6.33
N PHE A 139 -1.86 25.38 -7.59
CA PHE A 139 -1.29 26.19 -8.66
C PHE A 139 -2.08 27.50 -8.82
N PRO A 140 -1.43 28.66 -8.97
CA PRO A 140 -2.11 29.94 -9.19
C PRO A 140 -2.94 29.99 -10.47
N ASN A 141 -2.58 29.19 -11.46
CA ASN A 141 -3.29 29.09 -12.73
C ASN A 141 -3.42 27.63 -13.16
N GLY A 142 -4.58 27.29 -13.72
CA GLY A 142 -4.81 25.97 -14.30
C GLY A 142 -4.97 24.85 -13.26
N THR A 143 -5.38 25.17 -12.02
CA THR A 143 -5.73 24.17 -11.03
C THR A 143 -6.91 23.33 -11.52
N LYS A 144 -6.74 22.01 -11.52
CA LYS A 144 -7.77 21.02 -11.80
C LYS A 144 -7.64 19.96 -10.73
N GLY A 145 -8.54 20.01 -9.74
CA GLY A 145 -8.34 19.24 -8.52
C GLY A 145 -9.46 18.29 -8.15
N LEU A 146 -9.11 17.30 -7.32
CA LEU A 146 -10.04 16.45 -6.60
C LEU A 146 -9.89 16.71 -5.10
N ILE A 147 -11.03 16.81 -4.38
CA ILE A 147 -11.07 16.88 -2.92
C ILE A 147 -11.80 15.64 -2.41
N PHE A 148 -11.13 14.85 -1.59
CA PHE A 148 -11.71 13.64 -1.01
C PHE A 148 -12.19 13.90 0.42
N CYS A 149 -13.49 13.71 0.65
CA CYS A 149 -14.17 13.86 1.93
C CYS A 149 -14.50 12.51 2.58
N SER A 150 -14.90 12.54 3.84
CA SER A 150 -15.32 11.33 4.59
C SER A 150 -16.76 10.91 4.31
N SER A 151 -17.62 11.82 3.84
CA SER A 151 -19.02 11.53 3.54
C SER A 151 -19.57 12.42 2.41
N ASN A 152 -20.59 11.91 1.70
CA ASN A 152 -21.28 12.69 0.65
C ASN A 152 -21.95 13.95 1.20
N LYS A 153 -22.41 13.92 2.46
CA LYS A 153 -23.00 15.11 3.12
C LYS A 153 -21.93 16.19 3.36
N GLU A 154 -20.74 15.80 3.77
CA GLU A 154 -19.59 16.70 3.91
C GLU A 154 -19.21 17.28 2.55
N ALA A 155 -19.07 16.46 1.51
CA ALA A 155 -18.70 16.89 0.17
C ALA A 155 -19.68 17.93 -0.39
N ALA A 156 -20.98 17.68 -0.26
CA ALA A 156 -22.01 18.61 -0.75
C ALA A 156 -22.00 19.96 -0.01
N ARG A 157 -21.88 19.95 1.32
CA ARG A 157 -21.81 21.19 2.11
C ARG A 157 -20.51 21.93 1.88
N LEU A 158 -19.40 21.24 1.86
CA LEU A 158 -18.09 21.85 1.61
C LEU A 158 -18.05 22.52 0.25
N SER A 159 -18.65 21.93 -0.80
CA SER A 159 -18.75 22.56 -2.11
C SER A 159 -19.53 23.87 -2.05
N GLN A 160 -20.65 23.90 -1.33
CA GLN A 160 -21.46 25.12 -1.15
C GLN A 160 -20.67 26.21 -0.42
N GLU A 161 -19.95 25.87 0.63
CA GLU A 161 -19.16 26.83 1.40
C GLU A 161 -17.96 27.33 0.58
N LEU A 162 -17.17 26.45 -0.06
CA LEU A 162 -16.01 26.84 -0.85
C LEU A 162 -16.35 27.76 -2.00
N ASN A 163 -17.53 27.62 -2.63
CA ASN A 163 -17.99 28.47 -3.71
C ASN A 163 -18.31 29.93 -3.25
N GLN A 164 -18.26 30.22 -1.96
CA GLN A 164 -18.39 31.58 -1.41
C GLN A 164 -17.02 32.30 -1.31
N TYR A 165 -15.91 31.57 -1.55
CA TYR A 165 -14.56 32.11 -1.43
C TYR A 165 -13.90 32.33 -2.79
N THR A 166 -12.78 33.00 -2.75
CA THR A 166 -11.88 33.15 -3.91
C THR A 166 -10.60 32.39 -3.70
N LEU A 167 -10.02 31.89 -4.78
CA LEU A 167 -8.71 31.29 -4.82
C LEU A 167 -7.84 32.13 -5.76
N TYR A 168 -6.71 32.63 -5.26
CA TYR A 168 -5.85 33.58 -6.01
C TYR A 168 -6.63 34.77 -6.61
N GLY A 169 -7.63 35.27 -5.87
CA GLY A 169 -8.46 36.41 -6.30
C GLY A 169 -9.55 36.12 -7.35
N LYS A 170 -9.72 34.84 -7.73
CA LYS A 170 -10.80 34.40 -8.64
C LYS A 170 -11.84 33.58 -7.86
N PRO A 171 -13.15 33.71 -8.19
CA PRO A 171 -14.18 32.88 -7.56
C PRO A 171 -13.85 31.42 -7.69
N LEU A 172 -13.86 30.66 -6.56
CA LEU A 172 -13.63 29.24 -6.54
C LEU A 172 -14.88 28.52 -7.06
N ARG A 173 -14.68 27.57 -7.97
CA ARG A 173 -15.75 26.85 -8.65
C ARG A 173 -15.64 25.36 -8.37
N THR A 174 -16.52 24.87 -7.50
CA THR A 174 -16.51 23.48 -7.09
C THR A 174 -17.87 22.81 -7.28
N VAL A 175 -17.86 21.51 -7.50
CA VAL A 175 -19.06 20.66 -7.56
C VAL A 175 -18.81 19.39 -6.76
N SER A 176 -19.80 18.96 -5.99
CA SER A 176 -19.77 17.65 -5.33
C SER A 176 -20.38 16.57 -6.22
N LEU A 177 -19.75 15.40 -6.27
CA LEU A 177 -20.27 14.21 -6.95
C LEU A 177 -20.40 13.04 -5.97
N SER A 178 -21.47 12.25 -6.16
CA SER A 178 -21.78 11.07 -5.37
C SER A 178 -22.10 9.84 -6.24
N GLY A 179 -22.12 8.65 -5.69
CA GLY A 179 -22.50 7.43 -6.39
C GLY A 179 -23.95 7.43 -6.90
N ALA A 180 -24.80 8.32 -6.36
CA ALA A 180 -26.19 8.48 -6.78
C ALA A 180 -26.34 9.31 -8.08
N ASP A 181 -25.29 10.04 -8.49
CA ASP A 181 -25.32 10.83 -9.73
C ASP A 181 -25.25 9.91 -10.95
N SER A 182 -25.99 10.29 -12.02
CA SER A 182 -25.98 9.53 -13.27
C SER A 182 -24.59 9.53 -13.92
N ILE A 183 -24.30 8.51 -14.71
CA ILE A 183 -23.02 8.40 -15.43
C ILE A 183 -22.82 9.64 -16.28
N GLN A 184 -23.86 10.06 -17.04
CA GLN A 184 -23.80 11.25 -17.90
C GLN A 184 -23.44 12.52 -17.11
N HIS A 185 -24.07 12.75 -15.94
CA HIS A 185 -23.77 13.92 -15.11
C HIS A 185 -22.32 13.91 -14.60
N ARG A 186 -21.77 12.72 -14.30
CA ARG A 186 -20.36 12.59 -13.89
C ARG A 186 -19.42 12.91 -15.05
N GLU A 187 -19.70 12.39 -16.26
CA GLU A 187 -18.92 12.68 -17.47
C GLU A 187 -18.95 14.16 -17.81
N ASP A 188 -20.12 14.79 -17.85
CA ASP A 188 -20.28 16.24 -18.11
C ASP A 188 -19.50 17.08 -17.08
N THR A 189 -19.49 16.66 -15.81
CA THR A 189 -18.75 17.37 -14.75
C THR A 189 -17.24 17.23 -14.92
N VAL A 190 -16.76 16.06 -15.33
CA VAL A 190 -15.35 15.84 -15.66
C VAL A 190 -14.92 16.69 -16.86
N GLU A 191 -15.73 16.76 -17.90
CA GLU A 191 -15.47 17.62 -19.06
C GLU A 191 -15.33 19.09 -18.66
N LYS A 192 -16.21 19.60 -17.78
CA LYS A 192 -16.12 20.96 -17.22
C LYS A 192 -14.84 21.19 -16.44
N LEU A 193 -14.38 20.22 -15.64
CA LEU A 193 -13.09 20.30 -14.96
C LEU A 193 -11.94 20.35 -15.97
N GLN A 194 -11.96 19.50 -17.00
CA GLN A 194 -10.94 19.47 -18.04
C GLN A 194 -10.93 20.77 -18.86
N ALA A 195 -12.09 21.35 -19.14
CA ALA A 195 -12.22 22.64 -19.82
C ALA A 195 -11.79 23.84 -18.95
N GLY A 196 -11.59 23.63 -17.64
CA GLY A 196 -11.27 24.70 -16.69
C GLY A 196 -12.47 25.57 -16.32
N GLU A 197 -13.69 25.06 -16.51
CA GLU A 197 -14.93 25.70 -16.02
C GLU A 197 -15.16 25.43 -14.54
N LEU A 198 -14.55 24.34 -14.02
CA LEU A 198 -14.47 24.00 -12.60
C LEU A 198 -13.00 23.95 -12.17
N ASP A 199 -12.76 24.24 -10.90
CA ASP A 199 -11.45 24.17 -10.26
C ASP A 199 -11.30 22.86 -9.49
N PHE A 200 -12.38 22.39 -8.81
CA PHE A 200 -12.37 21.15 -8.04
C PHE A 200 -13.67 20.37 -8.15
N ILE A 201 -13.53 19.04 -8.16
CA ILE A 201 -14.63 18.10 -7.88
C ILE A 201 -14.42 17.53 -6.48
N ILE A 202 -15.48 17.58 -5.65
CA ILE A 202 -15.45 17.09 -4.26
C ILE A 202 -16.23 15.79 -4.18
N THR A 203 -15.62 14.75 -3.62
CA THR A 203 -16.20 13.41 -3.64
C THR A 203 -15.72 12.55 -2.45
N VAL A 204 -16.30 11.37 -2.32
CA VAL A 204 -15.83 10.35 -1.34
C VAL A 204 -15.06 9.26 -2.03
N ASP A 205 -15.69 8.43 -2.86
CA ASP A 205 -15.12 7.21 -3.43
C ASP A 205 -15.41 7.01 -4.93
N ILE A 206 -16.15 7.91 -5.59
CA ILE A 206 -16.63 7.68 -6.98
C ILE A 206 -15.49 7.52 -7.97
N PHE A 207 -14.39 8.20 -7.74
CA PHE A 207 -13.21 8.14 -8.59
C PHE A 207 -12.20 7.07 -8.19
N ASN A 208 -12.57 6.13 -7.32
CA ASN A 208 -11.70 4.99 -7.02
C ASN A 208 -11.54 4.06 -8.22
N GLU A 209 -12.56 4.01 -9.13
CA GLU A 209 -12.55 3.15 -10.31
C GLU A 209 -13.33 3.77 -11.48
N GLY A 210 -12.88 3.50 -12.70
CA GLY A 210 -13.66 3.69 -13.94
C GLY A 210 -13.65 5.07 -14.60
N ILE A 211 -13.25 6.15 -13.95
CA ILE A 211 -13.18 7.49 -14.57
C ILE A 211 -11.72 7.92 -14.71
N ASP A 212 -11.32 8.31 -15.89
CA ASP A 212 -9.98 8.81 -16.20
C ASP A 212 -9.95 10.32 -16.31
N ILE A 213 -9.16 10.98 -15.46
CA ILE A 213 -8.96 12.42 -15.48
C ILE A 213 -7.45 12.73 -15.47
N PRO A 214 -6.73 12.54 -16.58
CA PRO A 214 -5.28 12.72 -16.64
C PRO A 214 -4.83 14.15 -16.28
N ASP A 215 -5.67 15.14 -16.54
CA ASP A 215 -5.37 16.56 -16.30
C ASP A 215 -5.42 16.98 -14.83
N VAL A 216 -5.89 16.13 -13.92
CA VAL A 216 -5.86 16.43 -12.48
C VAL A 216 -4.43 16.66 -12.02
N ASN A 217 -4.17 17.84 -11.46
CA ASN A 217 -2.87 18.29 -10.98
C ASN A 217 -2.83 18.61 -9.49
N VAL A 218 -3.98 18.60 -8.81
CA VAL A 218 -4.11 18.76 -7.36
C VAL A 218 -5.03 17.70 -6.79
N ILE A 219 -4.61 17.03 -5.72
CA ILE A 219 -5.46 16.16 -4.90
C ILE A 219 -5.41 16.70 -3.47
N MET A 220 -6.57 16.95 -2.86
CA MET A 220 -6.68 17.30 -1.46
C MET A 220 -7.42 16.20 -0.71
N MET A 221 -6.82 15.73 0.39
CA MET A 221 -7.38 14.70 1.25
C MET A 221 -7.88 15.35 2.54
N LEU A 222 -9.18 15.22 2.83
CA LEU A 222 -9.84 15.76 4.04
C LEU A 222 -10.37 14.64 4.93
N ARG A 223 -9.88 13.45 4.75
CA ARG A 223 -10.34 12.28 5.48
C ARG A 223 -9.19 11.43 6.00
N SER A 224 -9.42 10.74 7.11
CA SER A 224 -8.55 9.66 7.54
C SER A 224 -8.47 8.56 6.46
N THR A 225 -7.27 8.20 6.08
CA THR A 225 -7.03 7.06 5.18
C THR A 225 -7.05 5.78 6.00
N GLN A 226 -7.97 4.89 5.66
CA GLN A 226 -8.10 3.59 6.35
C GLN A 226 -7.30 2.47 5.67
N SER A 227 -6.82 2.71 4.43
CA SER A 227 -6.10 1.73 3.64
C SER A 227 -5.09 2.42 2.72
N SER A 228 -3.85 1.95 2.76
CA SER A 228 -2.81 2.35 1.81
C SER A 228 -3.19 2.06 0.35
N ILE A 229 -3.98 1.01 0.12
CA ILE A 229 -4.47 0.63 -1.21
C ILE A 229 -5.40 1.71 -1.77
N ILE A 230 -6.40 2.14 -1.00
CA ILE A 230 -7.34 3.19 -1.42
C ILE A 230 -6.58 4.50 -1.69
N PHE A 231 -5.63 4.87 -0.83
CA PHE A 231 -4.79 6.04 -1.04
C PHE A 231 -4.01 5.94 -2.35
N THR A 232 -3.34 4.81 -2.60
CA THR A 232 -2.55 4.60 -3.83
C THR A 232 -3.43 4.63 -5.08
N GLN A 233 -4.65 4.11 -5.02
CA GLN A 233 -5.63 4.19 -6.12
C GLN A 233 -6.06 5.63 -6.41
N GLN A 234 -6.33 6.43 -5.37
CA GLN A 234 -6.68 7.85 -5.50
C GLN A 234 -5.51 8.66 -6.06
N LEU A 235 -4.32 8.43 -5.52
CA LEU A 235 -3.08 9.04 -6.00
C LEU A 235 -2.80 8.68 -7.47
N GLY A 236 -2.93 7.41 -7.83
CA GLY A 236 -2.65 6.90 -9.17
C GLY A 236 -3.43 7.58 -10.29
N ARG A 237 -4.62 8.10 -10.00
CA ARG A 237 -5.40 8.86 -10.98
C ARG A 237 -4.77 10.20 -11.31
N GLY A 238 -4.22 10.88 -10.31
CA GLY A 238 -3.47 12.11 -10.51
C GLY A 238 -2.05 11.90 -11.00
N LEU A 239 -1.51 10.69 -10.98
CA LEU A 239 -0.14 10.42 -11.46
C LEU A 239 -0.06 10.13 -12.97
N ARG A 240 -1.19 10.00 -13.66
CA ARG A 240 -1.19 9.79 -15.11
C ARG A 240 -0.59 10.98 -15.85
N LYS A 241 0.15 10.69 -16.90
CA LYS A 241 0.77 11.71 -17.74
C LYS A 241 -0.27 12.46 -18.56
N ALA A 242 -0.20 13.79 -18.56
CA ALA A 242 -0.92 14.66 -19.48
C ALA A 242 0.05 15.72 -20.02
N LYS A 243 -0.19 16.22 -21.23
CA LYS A 243 0.68 17.24 -21.88
C LYS A 243 0.75 18.54 -21.08
N SER A 244 -0.30 18.83 -20.31
CA SER A 244 -0.45 20.05 -19.51
C SER A 244 0.08 19.95 -18.10
N LYS A 245 0.66 18.78 -17.70
CA LYS A 245 1.01 18.49 -16.31
C LYS A 245 2.42 17.96 -16.16
N GLU A 246 3.22 18.66 -15.37
CA GLU A 246 4.60 18.28 -15.03
C GLU A 246 4.70 17.52 -13.72
N THR A 247 3.85 17.86 -12.74
CA THR A 247 3.80 17.26 -11.41
C THR A 247 2.37 17.21 -10.87
N LEU A 248 2.13 16.34 -9.90
CA LEU A 248 0.90 16.27 -9.12
C LEU A 248 1.17 16.83 -7.72
N ARG A 249 0.36 17.78 -7.25
CA ARG A 249 0.38 18.22 -5.85
C ARG A 249 -0.65 17.47 -5.04
N VAL A 250 -0.19 16.83 -3.96
CA VAL A 250 -1.03 16.09 -3.03
C VAL A 250 -1.01 16.82 -1.70
N ILE A 251 -2.15 17.35 -1.29
CA ILE A 251 -2.34 18.10 -0.05
C ILE A 251 -3.13 17.21 0.90
N ASP A 252 -2.51 16.74 1.95
CA ASP A 252 -3.14 15.88 2.95
C ASP A 252 -3.34 16.69 4.24
N VAL A 253 -4.60 16.98 4.55
CA VAL A 253 -4.97 17.80 5.70
C VAL A 253 -5.16 16.88 6.90
N ILE A 254 -4.16 16.87 7.77
CA ILE A 254 -3.99 15.90 8.86
C ILE A 254 -4.57 16.43 10.16
N GLY A 255 -5.73 15.89 10.52
CA GLY A 255 -6.36 16.07 11.83
C GLY A 255 -5.80 15.12 12.89
N ASN A 256 -6.56 14.93 13.95
CA ASN A 256 -6.24 13.97 15.02
C ASN A 256 -6.80 12.58 14.69
N TYR A 257 -6.34 11.99 13.60
CA TYR A 257 -6.76 10.68 13.15
C TYR A 257 -5.89 9.56 13.73
N SER A 258 -6.47 8.40 13.94
CA SER A 258 -5.77 7.23 14.47
C SER A 258 -4.73 6.65 13.51
N ASN A 259 -4.92 6.84 12.21
CA ASN A 259 -4.17 6.18 11.13
C ASN A 259 -3.25 7.12 10.33
N ASN A 260 -2.85 8.26 10.89
CA ASN A 260 -2.00 9.26 10.22
C ASN A 260 -0.67 8.70 9.67
N TYR A 261 -0.23 7.54 10.17
CA TYR A 261 1.01 6.88 9.74
C TYR A 261 0.85 6.10 8.42
N LEU A 262 -0.37 5.80 7.96
CA LEU A 262 -0.58 4.94 6.78
C LEU A 262 -0.10 5.56 5.48
N ILE A 263 -0.31 6.86 5.29
CA ILE A 263 0.05 7.54 4.05
C ILE A 263 1.57 7.63 3.88
N PRO A 264 2.35 8.09 4.88
CA PRO A 264 3.81 8.04 4.78
C PRO A 264 4.36 6.65 4.43
N ILE A 265 3.83 5.60 5.07
CA ILE A 265 4.21 4.21 4.78
C ILE A 265 3.86 3.83 3.33
N ALA A 266 2.65 4.20 2.87
CA ALA A 266 2.22 3.90 1.50
C ALA A 266 3.08 4.58 0.43
N LEU A 267 3.46 5.84 0.67
CA LEU A 267 4.28 6.64 -0.26
C LEU A 267 5.73 6.14 -0.36
N THR A 268 6.25 5.61 0.71
CA THR A 268 7.64 5.12 0.78
C THR A 268 7.77 3.64 0.47
N GLY A 269 6.64 2.92 0.36
CA GLY A 269 6.61 1.48 0.08
C GLY A 269 7.06 0.60 1.24
N ASP A 270 7.23 1.15 2.46
CA ASP A 270 7.63 0.38 3.64
C ASP A 270 6.50 -0.54 4.11
N ARG A 271 6.59 -1.81 3.74
CA ARG A 271 5.66 -2.88 4.15
C ARG A 271 6.18 -3.73 5.31
N SER A 272 7.36 -3.39 5.82
CA SER A 272 8.05 -4.20 6.86
C SER A 272 7.23 -4.35 8.14
N GLY A 273 6.34 -3.39 8.44
CA GLY A 273 5.66 -3.29 9.72
C GLY A 273 6.59 -2.89 10.88
N ASP A 274 7.79 -2.42 10.56
CA ASP A 274 8.77 -1.97 11.55
C ASP A 274 8.49 -0.52 11.96
N PRO A 275 8.12 -0.25 13.23
CA PRO A 275 7.89 1.11 13.69
C PRO A 275 9.13 2.00 13.61
N ASP A 276 10.32 1.45 13.75
CA ASP A 276 11.56 2.22 13.69
C ASP A 276 11.92 2.59 12.25
N SER A 277 11.73 1.65 11.30
CA SER A 277 11.81 1.94 9.87
C SER A 277 10.83 3.03 9.46
N ALA A 278 9.57 2.91 9.86
CA ALA A 278 8.55 3.91 9.56
C ALA A 278 8.88 5.30 10.15
N ARG A 279 9.42 5.37 11.39
CA ARG A 279 9.86 6.64 12.01
C ARG A 279 11.03 7.26 11.26
N GLU A 280 12.01 6.46 10.91
CA GLU A 280 13.18 6.93 10.15
C GLU A 280 12.77 7.44 8.78
N THR A 281 11.86 6.74 8.11
CA THR A 281 11.29 7.14 6.83
C THR A 281 10.60 8.51 6.91
N VAL A 282 9.75 8.74 7.91
CA VAL A 282 9.10 10.05 8.14
C VAL A 282 10.14 11.16 8.41
N ARG A 283 11.24 10.87 9.08
CA ARG A 283 12.31 11.84 9.31
C ARG A 283 13.12 12.14 8.05
N ARG A 284 13.46 11.11 7.27
CA ARG A 284 14.26 11.25 6.04
C ARG A 284 13.50 11.93 4.92
N SER A 285 12.19 11.71 4.80
CA SER A 285 11.37 12.30 3.75
C SER A 285 11.40 13.83 3.73
N ARG A 286 11.74 14.47 4.87
CA ARG A 286 11.93 15.94 4.97
C ARG A 286 13.18 16.46 4.23
N THR A 287 14.15 15.62 3.94
CA THR A 287 15.46 16.03 3.43
C THR A 287 15.88 15.35 2.14
N HIS A 288 15.19 14.30 1.73
CA HIS A 288 15.55 13.51 0.56
C HIS A 288 14.33 13.29 -0.33
N PRO A 289 14.49 13.42 -1.66
CA PRO A 289 13.43 13.05 -2.60
C PRO A 289 13.14 11.55 -2.48
N VAL A 290 11.90 11.19 -2.73
CA VAL A 290 11.46 9.80 -2.92
C VAL A 290 11.56 9.42 -4.41
N ALA A 291 11.07 8.25 -4.78
CA ALA A 291 11.16 7.72 -6.14
C ALA A 291 10.74 8.73 -7.23
N GLY A 292 11.46 8.77 -8.34
CA GLY A 292 11.12 9.54 -9.54
C GLY A 292 11.15 11.05 -9.37
N SER A 293 11.98 11.59 -8.48
CA SER A 293 12.05 13.03 -8.14
C SER A 293 10.81 13.57 -7.41
N SER A 294 9.98 12.71 -6.85
CA SER A 294 8.86 13.10 -5.99
C SER A 294 9.34 13.60 -4.64
N THR A 295 8.57 14.47 -4.01
CA THR A 295 8.91 15.03 -2.70
C THR A 295 7.81 14.75 -1.66
N ILE A 296 8.22 14.62 -0.40
CA ILE A 296 7.31 14.50 0.74
C ILE A 296 7.70 15.55 1.77
N SER A 297 6.75 16.37 2.17
CA SER A 297 6.92 17.42 3.15
C SER A 297 5.83 17.37 4.21
N PHE A 298 6.20 17.52 5.47
CA PHE A 298 5.29 17.62 6.60
C PHE A 298 5.58 18.89 7.39
N ASP A 299 4.54 19.57 7.83
CA ASP A 299 4.72 20.60 8.87
C ASP A 299 5.09 19.97 10.22
N GLU A 300 5.51 20.77 11.17
CA GLU A 300 6.00 20.28 12.46
C GLU A 300 4.90 19.59 13.27
N VAL A 301 3.71 20.15 13.30
CA VAL A 301 2.54 19.60 14.01
C VAL A 301 2.13 18.27 13.41
N THR A 302 2.04 18.21 12.09
CA THR A 302 1.77 16.96 11.36
C THR A 302 2.82 15.90 11.64
N THR A 303 4.10 16.25 11.61
CA THR A 303 5.19 15.30 11.94
C THR A 303 4.98 14.70 13.34
N GLN A 304 4.65 15.52 14.32
CA GLN A 304 4.38 15.04 15.68
C GLN A 304 3.16 14.12 15.74
N ARG A 305 2.05 14.49 15.09
CA ARG A 305 0.82 13.65 15.01
C ARG A 305 1.09 12.30 14.38
N ILE A 306 1.87 12.27 13.29
CA ILE A 306 2.27 11.00 12.63
C ILE A 306 3.13 10.16 13.58
N LEU A 307 4.14 10.72 14.21
CA LEU A 307 5.02 10.01 15.15
C LEU A 307 4.26 9.50 16.39
N GLU A 308 3.28 10.23 16.88
CA GLU A 308 2.40 9.78 17.97
C GLU A 308 1.48 8.66 17.53
N SER A 309 0.90 8.74 16.34
CA SER A 309 0.07 7.65 15.79
C SER A 309 0.90 6.37 15.60
N LEU A 310 2.15 6.48 15.15
CA LEU A 310 3.09 5.35 15.06
C LEU A 310 3.42 4.71 16.42
N LYS A 311 3.53 5.51 17.49
CA LYS A 311 3.76 4.96 18.85
C LYS A 311 2.60 4.11 19.33
N ARG A 312 1.37 4.47 18.96
CA ARG A 312 0.14 3.76 19.34
C ARG A 312 -0.21 2.63 18.40
N ALA A 313 0.33 2.66 17.18
CA ALA A 313 0.04 1.68 16.14
C ALA A 313 0.61 0.30 16.47
N ASN A 314 -0.22 -0.73 16.38
CA ASN A 314 0.25 -2.10 16.35
C ASN A 314 0.45 -2.50 14.89
N LEU A 315 1.66 -2.26 14.37
CA LEU A 315 1.98 -2.51 12.96
C LEU A 315 2.04 -4.00 12.62
N ILE A 316 2.32 -4.84 13.61
CA ILE A 316 2.36 -6.30 13.47
C ILE A 316 1.43 -6.92 14.51
N ASP A 317 0.20 -7.24 14.13
CA ASP A 317 -0.74 -8.04 14.94
C ASP A 317 -1.05 -9.37 14.26
N LYS A 318 -1.77 -10.26 14.96
CA LYS A 318 -2.13 -11.58 14.41
C LYS A 318 -2.93 -11.49 13.11
N ARG A 319 -3.81 -10.48 12.98
CA ARG A 319 -4.63 -10.29 11.78
C ARG A 319 -3.75 -9.91 10.60
N LYS A 320 -2.87 -8.92 10.77
CA LYS A 320 -1.93 -8.49 9.73
C LYS A 320 -0.95 -9.59 9.34
N CYS A 321 -0.44 -10.37 10.31
CA CYS A 321 0.39 -11.54 10.02
C CYS A 321 -0.39 -12.58 9.20
N LYS A 322 -1.65 -12.85 9.56
CA LYS A 322 -2.51 -13.77 8.82
C LYS A 322 -2.74 -13.30 7.39
N GLU A 323 -3.06 -12.02 7.21
CA GLU A 323 -3.25 -11.40 5.89
C GLU A 323 -1.98 -11.51 5.04
N ALA A 324 -0.81 -11.22 5.61
CA ALA A 324 0.47 -11.33 4.89
C ALA A 324 0.81 -12.78 4.51
N ILE A 325 0.56 -13.75 5.40
CA ILE A 325 0.75 -15.18 5.12
C ILE A 325 -0.19 -15.62 4.00
N LEU A 326 -1.48 -15.30 4.08
CA LEU A 326 -2.48 -15.66 3.06
C LEU A 326 -2.15 -15.03 1.69
N ASN A 327 -1.76 -13.76 1.66
CA ASN A 327 -1.41 -13.09 0.41
C ASN A 327 -0.21 -13.76 -0.27
N LEU A 328 0.81 -14.16 0.50
CA LEU A 328 1.95 -14.88 -0.05
C LEU A 328 1.59 -16.34 -0.40
N GLU A 329 0.78 -17.02 0.39
CA GLU A 329 0.28 -18.36 0.08
C GLU A 329 -0.51 -18.36 -1.23
N TYR A 330 -1.40 -17.38 -1.43
CA TYR A 330 -2.15 -17.22 -2.68
C TYR A 330 -1.22 -16.97 -3.87
N ARG A 331 -0.21 -16.14 -3.68
CA ARG A 331 0.77 -15.82 -4.72
C ARG A 331 1.65 -17.02 -5.10
N LEU A 332 2.11 -17.79 -4.12
CA LEU A 332 3.08 -18.87 -4.29
C LEU A 332 2.43 -20.25 -4.54
N GLY A 333 1.12 -20.39 -4.30
CA GLY A 333 0.42 -21.66 -4.33
C GLY A 333 0.84 -22.63 -3.20
N GLN A 334 1.60 -22.16 -2.24
CA GLN A 334 2.09 -22.92 -1.09
C GLN A 334 2.32 -22.01 0.11
N LEU A 335 2.38 -22.64 1.31
CA LEU A 335 2.66 -21.92 2.55
C LEU A 335 4.04 -21.21 2.46
N PRO A 336 4.12 -19.88 2.68
CA PRO A 336 5.36 -19.14 2.52
C PRO A 336 6.39 -19.52 3.58
N ARG A 337 7.65 -19.55 3.18
CA ARG A 337 8.82 -19.62 4.07
C ARG A 337 9.18 -18.21 4.55
N LEU A 338 9.97 -18.09 5.61
CA LEU A 338 10.42 -16.78 6.11
C LEU A 338 11.14 -15.94 5.04
N ILE A 339 11.92 -16.56 4.16
CA ILE A 339 12.62 -15.86 3.08
C ILE A 339 11.65 -15.27 2.05
N ASP A 340 10.49 -15.88 1.86
CA ASP A 340 9.53 -15.43 0.86
C ASP A 340 8.93 -14.07 1.26
N PHE A 341 8.85 -13.76 2.56
CA PHE A 341 8.43 -12.43 3.05
C PHE A 341 9.43 -11.33 2.67
N GLU A 342 10.72 -11.63 2.73
CA GLU A 342 11.78 -10.70 2.32
C GLU A 342 11.80 -10.54 0.79
N THR A 343 11.78 -11.66 0.07
CA THR A 343 11.81 -11.66 -1.41
C THR A 343 10.64 -10.88 -2.03
N HIS A 344 9.48 -10.90 -1.39
CA HIS A 344 8.27 -10.22 -1.87
C HIS A 344 7.95 -8.93 -1.12
N GLU A 345 8.91 -8.37 -0.38
CA GLU A 345 8.77 -7.09 0.34
C GLU A 345 7.50 -7.02 1.21
N SER A 346 7.23 -8.07 1.96
CA SER A 346 6.11 -8.19 2.88
C SER A 346 6.51 -7.80 4.32
N ILE A 347 5.76 -8.26 5.33
CA ILE A 347 6.08 -8.01 6.74
C ILE A 347 7.49 -8.54 7.04
N ASN A 348 8.27 -7.77 7.80
CA ASN A 348 9.60 -8.19 8.24
C ASN A 348 9.54 -9.52 9.00
N PRO A 349 10.16 -10.60 8.48
CA PRO A 349 10.08 -11.93 9.05
C PRO A 349 10.71 -12.00 10.46
N TYR A 350 11.75 -11.20 10.73
CA TYR A 350 12.36 -11.11 12.04
C TYR A 350 11.38 -10.58 13.10
N LEU A 351 10.72 -9.46 12.81
CA LEU A 351 9.76 -8.87 13.74
C LEU A 351 8.55 -9.77 13.95
N MET A 352 8.07 -10.41 12.89
CA MET A 352 6.95 -11.37 12.96
C MET A 352 7.32 -12.58 13.83
N ALA A 353 8.45 -13.19 13.58
CA ALA A 353 8.91 -14.35 14.34
C ALA A 353 9.24 -14.00 15.79
N SER A 354 9.92 -12.88 16.04
CA SER A 354 10.27 -12.43 17.39
C SER A 354 9.03 -12.16 18.24
N LYS A 355 8.01 -11.51 17.69
CA LYS A 355 6.77 -11.18 18.41
C LYS A 355 5.99 -12.42 18.83
N TYR A 356 6.01 -13.49 18.04
CA TYR A 356 5.27 -14.73 18.27
C TYR A 356 6.18 -15.90 18.66
N LYS A 357 7.38 -15.62 19.18
CA LYS A 357 8.44 -16.53 19.60
C LYS A 357 9.17 -17.19 18.43
N ASN A 358 8.45 -17.74 17.45
CA ASN A 358 8.97 -18.28 16.21
C ASN A 358 7.84 -18.40 15.17
N TYR A 359 8.20 -18.54 13.91
CA TYR A 359 7.24 -18.59 12.80
C TYR A 359 6.30 -19.80 12.88
N TRP A 360 6.82 -20.99 13.26
CA TRP A 360 5.97 -22.18 13.42
C TRP A 360 4.88 -21.99 14.47
N SER A 361 5.23 -21.43 15.61
CA SER A 361 4.27 -21.14 16.68
C SER A 361 3.18 -20.15 16.20
N LEU A 362 3.55 -19.18 15.36
CA LEU A 362 2.58 -18.28 14.72
C LEU A 362 1.67 -19.06 13.79
N LEU A 363 2.19 -19.85 12.85
CA LEU A 363 1.42 -20.67 11.92
C LEU A 363 0.42 -21.59 12.64
N HIS A 364 0.87 -22.28 13.68
CA HIS A 364 0.01 -23.12 14.49
C HIS A 364 -1.09 -22.31 15.19
N SER A 365 -0.76 -21.14 15.75
CA SER A 365 -1.73 -20.26 16.41
C SER A 365 -2.79 -19.69 15.46
N LEU A 366 -2.48 -19.63 14.17
CA LEU A 366 -3.35 -19.16 13.08
C LEU A 366 -4.04 -20.31 12.33
N LYS A 367 -3.77 -21.56 12.72
CA LYS A 367 -4.33 -22.79 12.12
C LYS A 367 -3.91 -23.03 10.66
N PHE A 368 -2.72 -22.62 10.27
CA PHE A 368 -2.13 -22.99 8.98
C PHE A 368 -1.45 -24.36 9.03
N VAL A 369 -1.05 -24.80 10.22
CA VAL A 369 -0.43 -26.11 10.47
C VAL A 369 -1.04 -26.74 11.71
N ASP A 370 -1.33 -28.05 11.65
CA ASP A 370 -1.88 -28.81 12.76
C ASP A 370 -0.80 -29.41 13.67
N ALA A 371 0.34 -29.78 13.08
CA ALA A 371 1.46 -30.36 13.84
C ALA A 371 2.07 -29.33 14.78
N CYS A 372 2.22 -29.70 16.05
CA CYS A 372 2.90 -28.89 17.05
C CYS A 372 4.28 -29.47 17.32
N PRO A 373 5.39 -28.70 17.19
CA PRO A 373 6.69 -29.16 17.59
C PRO A 373 6.72 -29.55 19.07
N SER A 374 7.56 -30.52 19.44
CA SER A 374 7.84 -30.82 20.83
C SER A 374 8.33 -29.57 21.58
N GLU A 375 8.28 -29.60 22.91
CA GLU A 375 8.74 -28.49 23.73
C GLU A 375 10.20 -28.13 23.46
N LYS A 376 11.05 -29.14 23.24
CA LYS A 376 12.47 -28.98 22.91
C LYS A 376 12.65 -28.31 21.56
N GLU A 377 11.94 -28.75 20.53
CA GLU A 377 12.00 -28.13 19.19
C GLU A 377 11.48 -26.68 19.20
N ARG A 378 10.38 -26.41 19.91
CA ARG A 378 9.87 -25.03 20.09
C ARG A 378 10.89 -24.15 20.79
N GLY A 379 11.56 -24.64 21.83
CA GLY A 379 12.63 -23.93 22.51
C GLY A 379 13.77 -23.57 21.57
N PHE A 380 14.22 -24.54 20.76
CA PHE A 380 15.27 -24.32 19.77
C PHE A 380 14.86 -23.33 18.68
N LEU A 381 13.68 -23.48 18.08
CA LEU A 381 13.16 -22.55 17.09
C LEU A 381 13.01 -21.11 17.65
N THR A 382 12.61 -20.98 18.91
CA THR A 382 12.50 -19.69 19.57
C THR A 382 13.86 -19.03 19.76
N MET A 383 14.87 -19.81 20.16
CA MET A 383 16.25 -19.36 20.27
C MET A 383 16.80 -18.90 18.91
N LEU A 384 16.63 -19.71 17.86
CA LEU A 384 17.05 -19.35 16.51
C LEU A 384 16.41 -18.04 16.04
N SER A 385 15.10 -17.88 16.27
CA SER A 385 14.36 -16.67 15.89
C SER A 385 14.83 -15.44 16.65
N ALA A 386 15.12 -15.56 17.93
CA ALA A 386 15.51 -14.43 18.77
C ALA A 386 16.96 -13.98 18.52
N ILE A 387 17.87 -14.91 18.24
CA ILE A 387 19.32 -14.64 18.21
C ILE A 387 19.85 -14.52 16.79
N LEU A 388 19.42 -15.42 15.91
CA LEU A 388 20.06 -15.62 14.60
C LEU A 388 19.28 -15.01 13.44
N LEU A 389 17.96 -14.91 13.54
CA LEU A 389 17.12 -14.45 12.41
C LEU A 389 17.40 -13.00 12.00
N SER A 390 17.96 -12.19 12.91
CA SER A 390 18.39 -10.81 12.60
C SER A 390 19.59 -10.72 11.66
N GLY A 391 20.24 -11.84 11.32
CA GLY A 391 21.43 -11.90 10.46
C GLY A 391 22.71 -11.32 11.08
N LYS A 392 22.70 -10.91 12.34
CA LYS A 392 23.87 -10.31 13.03
C LYS A 392 24.97 -11.32 13.39
N ARG A 393 24.68 -12.59 13.24
CA ARG A 393 25.59 -13.70 13.59
C ARG A 393 25.71 -14.69 12.41
N PRO A 394 26.37 -14.28 11.32
CA PRO A 394 26.47 -15.09 10.11
C PRO A 394 27.25 -16.39 10.33
N GLN A 395 28.20 -16.43 11.27
CA GLN A 395 29.00 -17.61 11.56
C GLN A 395 28.14 -18.76 12.10
N GLU A 396 27.26 -18.49 13.08
CA GLU A 396 26.34 -19.50 13.62
C GLU A 396 25.34 -19.97 12.57
N LEU A 397 24.84 -19.05 11.71
CA LEU A 397 23.95 -19.43 10.60
C LEU A 397 24.64 -20.34 9.61
N LEU A 398 25.90 -20.07 9.27
CA LEU A 398 26.69 -20.92 8.39
C LEU A 398 26.93 -22.31 8.99
N LEU A 399 27.26 -22.37 10.29
CA LEU A 399 27.43 -23.66 10.98
C LEU A 399 26.13 -24.46 10.98
N LEU A 400 25.00 -23.83 11.34
CA LEU A 400 23.71 -24.55 11.37
C LEU A 400 23.29 -25.00 9.97
N LYS A 401 23.50 -24.19 8.93
CA LYS A 401 23.26 -24.60 7.54
C LYS A 401 24.08 -25.84 7.18
N THR A 402 25.38 -25.80 7.46
CA THR A 402 26.27 -26.90 7.17
C THR A 402 25.89 -28.19 7.94
N LEU A 403 25.52 -28.06 9.22
CA LEU A 403 25.06 -29.18 10.03
C LEU A 403 23.74 -29.79 9.51
N CYS A 404 22.80 -28.94 9.02
CA CYS A 404 21.58 -29.44 8.41
C CYS A 404 21.81 -30.16 7.08
N GLU A 405 22.81 -29.74 6.29
CA GLU A 405 23.14 -30.33 5.00
C GLU A 405 24.01 -31.60 5.13
N GLN A 406 24.96 -31.62 6.04
CA GLN A 406 26.01 -32.64 6.14
C GLN A 406 25.97 -33.48 7.43
N GLY A 407 25.16 -33.09 8.41
CA GLY A 407 25.03 -33.76 9.71
C GLY A 407 26.17 -33.44 10.69
N SER A 408 27.39 -33.24 10.21
CA SER A 408 28.55 -32.87 11.02
C SER A 408 29.61 -32.18 10.18
N ILE A 409 30.48 -31.39 10.84
CA ILE A 409 31.63 -30.74 10.19
C ILE A 409 32.78 -30.69 11.19
N PRO A 410 34.04 -31.05 10.80
CA PRO A 410 35.23 -30.85 11.63
C PRO A 410 35.46 -29.34 11.88
N VAL A 411 35.89 -28.99 13.09
CA VAL A 411 36.11 -27.59 13.51
C VAL A 411 37.05 -26.86 12.56
N GLN A 412 38.16 -27.51 12.16
CA GLN A 412 39.12 -26.88 11.22
C GLN A 412 38.50 -26.64 9.86
N THR A 413 37.75 -27.57 9.29
CA THR A 413 37.06 -27.40 8.01
C THR A 413 36.02 -26.28 8.07
N PHE A 414 35.36 -26.15 9.22
CA PHE A 414 34.43 -25.02 9.43
C PHE A 414 35.17 -23.68 9.50
N ALA A 415 36.30 -23.61 10.24
CA ALA A 415 37.14 -22.44 10.32
C ALA A 415 37.63 -22.01 8.92
N ASP A 416 38.06 -22.96 8.08
CA ASP A 416 38.49 -22.73 6.72
C ASP A 416 37.32 -22.18 5.84
N SER A 417 36.10 -22.67 6.07
CA SER A 417 34.90 -22.17 5.37
C SER A 417 34.51 -20.73 5.78
N LEU A 418 34.70 -20.35 7.04
CA LEU A 418 34.54 -18.99 7.53
C LEU A 418 35.57 -18.07 6.89
N ALA A 419 36.84 -18.48 6.88
CA ALA A 419 37.93 -17.74 6.25
C ALA A 419 37.66 -17.48 4.76
N ALA A 420 37.19 -18.50 4.02
CA ALA A 420 36.85 -18.38 2.60
C ALA A 420 35.73 -17.36 2.32
N GLN A 421 34.87 -17.08 3.29
CA GLN A 421 33.80 -16.07 3.21
C GLN A 421 34.18 -14.73 3.84
N GLY A 422 35.43 -14.56 4.26
CA GLY A 422 35.92 -13.32 4.89
C GLY A 422 35.33 -13.08 6.30
N LEU A 423 34.85 -14.15 6.97
CA LEU A 423 34.31 -14.06 8.31
C LEU A 423 35.40 -14.35 9.35
N ASP A 424 35.19 -13.81 10.56
CA ASP A 424 36.09 -14.10 11.70
C ASP A 424 36.06 -15.61 12.03
N HIS A 425 37.21 -16.23 12.02
CA HIS A 425 37.47 -17.65 12.26
C HIS A 425 38.46 -17.89 13.38
N SER A 426 38.73 -16.86 14.19
CA SER A 426 39.59 -16.97 15.36
C SER A 426 39.08 -17.99 16.37
N GLU A 427 39.96 -18.55 17.18
CA GLU A 427 39.63 -19.46 18.25
C GLU A 427 38.60 -18.84 19.23
N ALA A 428 38.72 -17.55 19.51
CA ALA A 428 37.77 -16.80 20.32
C ALA A 428 36.36 -16.75 19.67
N CYS A 429 36.29 -16.58 18.34
CA CYS A 429 35.05 -16.63 17.59
C CYS A 429 34.42 -18.02 17.64
N LEU A 430 35.20 -19.10 17.37
CA LEU A 430 34.74 -20.49 17.42
C LEU A 430 34.21 -20.90 18.80
N ASN A 431 34.90 -20.53 19.87
CA ASN A 431 34.43 -20.69 21.23
C ASN A 431 33.14 -19.94 21.54
N THR A 432 32.99 -18.75 20.96
CA THR A 432 31.73 -17.98 21.10
C THR A 432 30.56 -18.64 20.38
N ILE A 433 30.79 -19.17 19.19
CA ILE A 433 29.78 -19.93 18.42
C ILE A 433 29.30 -21.13 19.22
N GLU A 434 30.24 -21.92 19.75
CA GLU A 434 29.94 -23.10 20.60
C GLU A 434 29.09 -22.70 21.81
N ARG A 435 29.50 -21.68 22.54
CA ARG A 435 28.76 -21.18 23.72
C ARG A 435 27.35 -20.70 23.38
N VAL A 436 27.18 -20.01 22.27
CA VAL A 436 25.87 -19.54 21.80
C VAL A 436 24.95 -20.70 21.48
N LEU A 437 25.42 -21.68 20.70
CA LEU A 437 24.60 -22.80 20.28
C LEU A 437 24.34 -23.80 21.44
N ASN A 438 25.23 -23.89 22.40
CA ASN A 438 25.04 -24.69 23.63
C ASN A 438 24.21 -23.94 24.70
N LEU A 439 23.71 -22.70 24.41
CA LEU A 439 22.92 -21.86 25.30
C LEU A 439 23.64 -21.49 26.63
N GLN A 440 24.95 -21.62 26.69
CA GLN A 440 25.74 -21.35 27.93
C GLN A 440 25.82 -19.88 28.30
N TRP A 441 25.41 -18.97 27.40
CA TRP A 441 25.38 -17.50 27.62
C TRP A 441 24.06 -17.03 28.23
N LEU A 442 22.97 -17.82 28.17
CA LEU A 442 21.65 -17.42 28.71
C LEU A 442 21.68 -17.21 30.22
N SER A 443 22.64 -17.81 30.93
CA SER A 443 22.83 -17.63 32.36
C SER A 443 23.36 -16.25 32.76
N LEU A 444 23.87 -15.46 31.80
CA LEU A 444 24.41 -14.09 32.04
C LEU A 444 23.40 -12.98 31.78
N ILE A 445 22.25 -13.27 31.16
CA ILE A 445 21.20 -12.29 30.86
C ILE A 445 20.15 -12.22 32.00
N HIS A 446 20.20 -13.14 32.95
CA HIS A 446 19.29 -13.18 34.10
C HIS A 446 19.95 -12.65 35.40
N ILE A 447 21.03 -11.89 35.29
CA ILE A 447 21.62 -11.17 36.43
C ILE A 447 21.28 -9.68 36.33
#